data_582c65b0314d957e57cd622999080b3b
#
_entry.id   582c65b0314d957e57cd622999080b3b
#
_cell.length_a   1.000
_cell.length_b   1.000
_cell.length_c   1.000
_cell.angle_alpha   90.00
_cell.angle_beta   90.00
_cell.angle_gamma   90.00
#
_symmetry.space_group_name_H-M   'P 1'
#
loop_
_entity.id
_entity.type
_entity.pdbx_description
1 polymer ?
#
loop_
_entity_poly.entity_id
_entity_poly.type
_entity_poly.pdbx_seq_one_letter_code
_entity_poly.pdbx_strand_id
1 'polypeptide(L)'
;MADVTESEFQQRLEWLIDETRAALAVYDTYEELNRLAVDRNDIQAAMLADHAFWQVQLGALQDCLFIILGRLFDKSAKAHSISKVLDAAQNYIGFFSHRELSRRKQEGGPKPSWLDEYMRTAWAPKRETFAALGKSLEKHSQYYSTVYLPIRNNHVAHHSLKPPKSVWEMFEQTNRKELGEMLVSLRDLAGVIQAAFLDGTPPLLGKAIYESDRAEIRSAARSVLEKLAMQPFSSAPERPI
;
A
#
# COMPACT_ATOMS: atom_id res chain seq x y z
N MET A 1 -20.72 -12.89 -14.53
CA MET A 1 -20.14 -11.64 -13.99
C MET A 1 -20.73 -10.50 -14.78
N ALA A 2 -21.12 -9.39 -14.15
CA ALA A 2 -21.49 -8.19 -14.91
C ALA A 2 -20.28 -7.72 -15.72
N ASP A 3 -20.52 -7.25 -16.94
CA ASP A 3 -19.46 -6.70 -17.78
C ASP A 3 -18.86 -5.46 -17.11
N VAL A 4 -17.55 -5.45 -16.95
CA VAL A 4 -16.81 -4.31 -16.39
C VAL A 4 -16.54 -3.32 -17.51
N THR A 5 -16.97 -2.08 -17.35
CA THR A 5 -16.64 -1.00 -18.29
C THR A 5 -15.20 -0.51 -18.08
N GLU A 6 -14.63 0.14 -19.10
CA GLU A 6 -13.28 0.73 -18.98
C GLU A 6 -13.21 1.79 -17.85
N SER A 7 -14.26 2.60 -17.70
CA SER A 7 -14.34 3.59 -16.61
C SER A 7 -14.35 2.94 -15.23
N GLU A 8 -15.11 1.85 -15.04
CA GLU A 8 -15.11 1.10 -13.79
C GLU A 8 -13.75 0.44 -13.53
N PHE A 9 -13.08 -0.06 -14.57
CA PHE A 9 -11.73 -0.59 -14.45
C PHE A 9 -10.74 0.50 -14.00
N GLN A 10 -10.80 1.67 -14.61
CA GLN A 10 -9.96 2.80 -14.22
C GLN A 10 -10.17 3.20 -12.76
N GLN A 11 -11.41 3.32 -12.30
CA GLN A 11 -11.73 3.62 -10.89
C GLN A 11 -11.19 2.57 -9.93
N ARG A 12 -11.27 1.29 -10.28
CA ARG A 12 -10.71 0.20 -9.48
C ARG A 12 -9.18 0.26 -9.43
N LEU A 13 -8.55 0.63 -10.53
CA LEU A 13 -7.11 0.79 -10.61
C LEU A 13 -6.63 2.00 -9.79
N GLU A 14 -7.29 3.13 -9.87
CA GLU A 14 -7.04 4.32 -9.06
C GLU A 14 -7.16 3.99 -7.57
N TRP A 15 -8.24 3.32 -7.18
CA TRP A 15 -8.40 2.83 -5.81
C TRP A 15 -7.22 1.93 -5.37
N LEU A 16 -6.79 0.99 -6.21
CA LEU A 16 -5.67 0.10 -5.89
C LEU A 16 -4.37 0.86 -5.69
N ILE A 17 -4.12 1.87 -6.52
CA ILE A 17 -2.94 2.74 -6.43
C ILE A 17 -2.95 3.50 -5.11
N ASP A 18 -4.08 4.09 -4.73
CA ASP A 18 -4.21 4.87 -3.51
C ASP A 18 -4.09 3.99 -2.26
N GLU A 19 -4.71 2.81 -2.24
CA GLU A 19 -4.60 1.87 -1.11
C GLU A 19 -3.16 1.37 -0.93
N THR A 20 -2.47 1.02 -2.02
CA THR A 20 -1.07 0.55 -1.92
C THR A 20 -0.11 1.67 -1.52
N ARG A 21 -0.38 2.91 -1.95
CA ARG A 21 0.37 4.10 -1.51
C ARG A 21 0.14 4.37 -0.02
N ALA A 22 -1.12 4.35 0.43
CA ALA A 22 -1.47 4.54 1.83
C ALA A 22 -0.83 3.47 2.73
N ALA A 23 -0.86 2.20 2.30
CA ALA A 23 -0.23 1.11 3.05
C ALA A 23 1.27 1.32 3.25
N LEU A 24 2.00 1.71 2.19
CA LEU A 24 3.43 2.02 2.28
C LEU A 24 3.69 3.25 3.15
N ALA A 25 2.88 4.30 3.04
CA ALA A 25 3.03 5.51 3.85
C ALA A 25 2.88 5.22 5.34
N VAL A 26 1.85 4.46 5.72
CA VAL A 26 1.61 4.04 7.10
C VAL A 26 2.76 3.17 7.61
N TYR A 27 3.19 2.19 6.81
CA TYR A 27 4.31 1.31 7.15
C TYR A 27 5.63 2.07 7.32
N ASP A 28 6.00 2.92 6.36
CA ASP A 28 7.26 3.69 6.42
C ASP A 28 7.26 4.68 7.58
N THR A 29 6.11 5.29 7.90
CA THR A 29 5.96 6.13 9.11
C THR A 29 6.19 5.30 10.37
N TYR A 30 5.51 4.16 10.51
CA TYR A 30 5.65 3.27 11.67
C TYR A 30 7.09 2.78 11.85
N GLU A 31 7.75 2.34 10.77
CA GLU A 31 9.13 1.87 10.81
C GLU A 31 10.12 2.99 11.18
N GLU A 32 9.95 4.20 10.62
CA GLU A 32 10.85 5.32 10.93
C GLU A 32 10.70 5.78 12.38
N LEU A 33 9.47 5.85 12.93
CA LEU A 33 9.22 6.17 14.32
C LEU A 33 9.90 5.16 15.26
N ASN A 34 9.73 3.86 15.00
CA ASN A 34 10.37 2.82 15.82
C ASN A 34 11.90 2.83 15.68
N ARG A 35 12.42 3.01 14.46
CA ARG A 35 13.85 3.07 14.20
C ARG A 35 14.50 4.23 14.98
N LEU A 36 13.91 5.43 14.90
CA LEU A 36 14.43 6.60 15.59
C LEU A 36 14.36 6.46 17.13
N ALA A 37 13.31 5.83 17.65
CA ALA A 37 13.19 5.53 19.07
C ALA A 37 14.30 4.58 19.58
N VAL A 38 14.81 3.70 18.70
CA VAL A 38 15.92 2.80 19.02
C VAL A 38 17.28 3.48 18.84
N ASP A 39 17.45 4.25 17.75
CA ASP A 39 18.75 4.82 17.36
C ASP A 39 19.11 6.12 18.09
N ARG A 40 18.13 6.83 18.70
CA ARG A 40 18.26 8.17 19.25
C ARG A 40 17.70 8.25 20.68
N ASN A 41 18.58 8.32 21.67
CA ASN A 41 18.21 8.40 23.09
C ASN A 41 17.36 9.63 23.43
N ASP A 42 17.60 10.78 22.79
CA ASP A 42 16.81 12.00 22.97
C ASP A 42 15.36 11.84 22.47
N ILE A 43 15.19 11.20 21.32
CA ILE A 43 13.86 10.87 20.77
C ILE A 43 13.16 9.83 21.65
N GLN A 44 13.88 8.80 22.08
CA GLN A 44 13.34 7.79 22.99
C GLN A 44 12.84 8.45 24.29
N ALA A 45 13.62 9.34 24.89
CA ALA A 45 13.23 10.06 26.09
C ALA A 45 11.98 10.92 25.88
N ALA A 46 11.90 11.64 24.75
CA ALA A 46 10.73 12.43 24.39
C ALA A 46 9.47 11.56 24.22
N MET A 47 9.60 10.41 23.54
CA MET A 47 8.46 9.47 23.38
C MET A 47 8.05 8.84 24.71
N LEU A 48 8.99 8.56 25.62
CA LEU A 48 8.69 8.03 26.94
C LEU A 48 8.00 9.05 27.85
N ALA A 49 8.32 10.33 27.72
CA ALA A 49 7.66 11.39 28.48
C ALA A 49 6.15 11.48 28.14
N ASP A 50 5.80 11.27 26.89
CA ASP A 50 4.41 11.27 26.39
C ASP A 50 3.96 9.86 25.99
N HIS A 51 4.33 8.84 26.76
CA HIS A 51 4.14 7.43 26.43
C HIS A 51 2.71 7.07 26.00
N ALA A 52 1.70 7.57 26.73
CA ALA A 52 0.30 7.26 26.41
C ALA A 52 -0.09 7.76 25.02
N PHE A 53 0.36 8.94 24.62
CA PHE A 53 0.14 9.47 23.27
C PHE A 53 0.79 8.59 22.21
N TRP A 54 2.04 8.22 22.39
CA TRP A 54 2.79 7.42 21.41
C TRP A 54 2.27 5.99 21.31
N GLN A 55 1.80 5.40 22.40
CA GLN A 55 1.10 4.11 22.35
C GLN A 55 -0.12 4.17 21.44
N VAL A 56 -0.95 5.21 21.60
CA VAL A 56 -2.14 5.38 20.74
C VAL A 56 -1.75 5.59 19.28
N GLN A 57 -0.74 6.43 19.01
CA GLN A 57 -0.31 6.70 17.63
C GLN A 57 0.25 5.45 16.92
N LEU A 58 1.15 4.72 17.57
CA LEU A 58 1.74 3.50 17.01
C LEU A 58 0.68 2.41 16.83
N GLY A 59 -0.24 2.25 17.80
CA GLY A 59 -1.37 1.33 17.67
C GLY A 59 -2.29 1.70 16.51
N ALA A 60 -2.65 2.97 16.37
CA ALA A 60 -3.48 3.45 15.27
C ALA A 60 -2.83 3.23 13.88
N LEU A 61 -1.51 3.40 13.75
CA LEU A 61 -0.79 3.09 12.52
C LEU A 61 -0.84 1.60 12.20
N GLN A 62 -0.65 0.73 13.20
CA GLN A 62 -0.79 -0.72 13.03
C GLN A 62 -2.20 -1.13 12.59
N ASP A 63 -3.23 -0.64 13.29
CA ASP A 63 -4.61 -0.96 12.98
C ASP A 63 -5.00 -0.47 11.58
N CYS A 64 -4.58 0.74 11.23
CA CYS A 64 -4.79 1.30 9.90
C CYS A 64 -4.17 0.39 8.81
N LEU A 65 -2.93 -0.05 9.02
CA LEU A 65 -2.25 -0.95 8.08
C LEU A 65 -2.99 -2.28 7.91
N PHE A 66 -3.44 -2.90 9.01
CA PHE A 66 -4.19 -4.15 8.95
C PHE A 66 -5.55 -4.00 8.27
N ILE A 67 -6.21 -2.86 8.44
CA ILE A 67 -7.46 -2.54 7.74
C ILE A 67 -7.20 -2.39 6.24
N ILE A 68 -6.15 -1.67 5.83
CA ILE A 68 -5.78 -1.50 4.42
C ILE A 68 -5.44 -2.86 3.78
N LEU A 69 -4.61 -3.67 4.44
CA LEU A 69 -4.33 -5.04 3.99
C LEU A 69 -5.60 -5.87 3.84
N GLY A 70 -6.53 -5.72 4.79
CA GLY A 70 -7.83 -6.38 4.74
C GLY A 70 -8.62 -6.03 3.48
N ARG A 71 -8.61 -4.76 3.08
CA ARG A 71 -9.26 -4.31 1.84
C ARG A 71 -8.53 -4.81 0.59
N LEU A 72 -7.21 -4.72 0.56
CA LEU A 72 -6.39 -5.17 -0.58
C LEU A 72 -6.56 -6.65 -0.89
N PHE A 73 -6.70 -7.50 0.14
CA PHE A 73 -6.82 -8.95 0.01
C PHE A 73 -8.25 -9.48 0.20
N ASP A 74 -9.27 -8.60 0.21
CA ASP A 74 -10.66 -9.02 0.39
C ASP A 74 -11.13 -9.91 -0.78
N LYS A 75 -11.66 -11.08 -0.42
CA LYS A 75 -12.18 -12.08 -1.37
C LYS A 75 -13.69 -12.00 -1.57
N SER A 76 -14.38 -11.07 -0.85
CA SER A 76 -15.84 -10.95 -0.98
C SER A 76 -16.26 -10.51 -2.38
N ALA A 77 -17.43 -10.94 -2.83
CA ALA A 77 -17.90 -10.66 -4.20
C ALA A 77 -18.08 -9.17 -4.48
N LYS A 78 -18.39 -8.38 -3.45
CA LYS A 78 -18.69 -6.94 -3.56
C LYS A 78 -17.50 -6.02 -3.30
N ALA A 79 -16.39 -6.52 -2.74
CA ALA A 79 -15.24 -5.71 -2.42
C ALA A 79 -14.40 -5.36 -3.64
N HIS A 80 -13.71 -4.23 -3.57
CA HIS A 80 -12.56 -3.98 -4.42
C HIS A 80 -11.35 -4.70 -3.81
N SER A 81 -10.55 -5.37 -4.64
CA SER A 81 -9.32 -6.02 -4.19
C SER A 81 -8.33 -6.15 -5.35
N ILE A 82 -7.08 -6.37 -5.02
CA ILE A 82 -6.01 -6.51 -6.00
C ILE A 82 -6.25 -7.68 -6.97
N SER A 83 -6.75 -8.82 -6.47
CA SER A 83 -7.09 -9.96 -7.32
C SER A 83 -8.16 -9.60 -8.37
N LYS A 84 -9.17 -8.83 -7.98
CA LYS A 84 -10.23 -8.41 -8.91
C LYS A 84 -9.77 -7.40 -9.96
N VAL A 85 -8.82 -6.54 -9.62
CA VAL A 85 -8.19 -5.65 -10.63
C VAL A 85 -7.40 -6.48 -11.63
N LEU A 86 -6.63 -7.48 -11.15
CA LEU A 86 -5.90 -8.41 -12.02
C LEU A 86 -6.83 -9.25 -12.90
N ASP A 87 -7.89 -9.81 -12.32
CA ASP A 87 -8.90 -10.58 -13.06
C ASP A 87 -9.56 -9.72 -14.14
N ALA A 88 -9.91 -8.48 -13.84
CA ALA A 88 -10.46 -7.54 -14.80
C ALA A 88 -9.45 -7.20 -15.90
N ALA A 89 -8.18 -6.92 -15.56
CA ALA A 89 -7.12 -6.65 -16.54
C ALA A 89 -6.91 -7.83 -17.49
N GLN A 90 -6.98 -9.06 -16.97
CA GLN A 90 -6.84 -10.29 -17.75
C GLN A 90 -8.05 -10.57 -18.64
N ASN A 91 -9.26 -10.40 -18.10
CA ASN A 91 -10.49 -10.71 -18.83
C ASN A 91 -10.84 -9.65 -19.88
N TYR A 92 -10.53 -8.39 -19.60
CA TYR A 92 -10.79 -7.25 -20.47
C TYR A 92 -9.50 -6.70 -21.09
N ILE A 93 -8.65 -7.60 -21.60
CA ILE A 93 -7.35 -7.26 -22.20
C ILE A 93 -7.47 -6.20 -23.32
N GLY A 94 -8.63 -6.08 -23.95
CA GLY A 94 -8.93 -5.06 -24.94
C GLY A 94 -8.72 -3.63 -24.45
N PHE A 95 -8.91 -3.35 -23.16
CA PHE A 95 -8.64 -2.03 -22.56
C PHE A 95 -7.19 -1.57 -22.70
N PHE A 96 -6.26 -2.52 -22.86
CA PHE A 96 -4.83 -2.28 -23.02
C PHE A 96 -4.38 -2.29 -24.48
N SER A 97 -5.32 -2.34 -25.44
CA SER A 97 -4.99 -2.30 -26.85
C SER A 97 -4.47 -0.93 -27.30
N HIS A 98 -3.65 -0.91 -28.34
CA HIS A 98 -3.17 0.34 -28.95
C HIS A 98 -4.32 1.27 -29.37
N ARG A 99 -5.44 0.70 -29.81
CA ARG A 99 -6.64 1.47 -30.16
C ARG A 99 -7.19 2.24 -28.97
N GLU A 100 -7.38 1.57 -27.84
CA GLU A 100 -7.97 2.19 -26.66
C GLU A 100 -6.97 3.14 -25.96
N LEU A 101 -5.68 2.80 -25.97
CA LEU A 101 -4.62 3.71 -25.52
C LEU A 101 -4.60 4.99 -26.36
N SER A 102 -4.63 4.85 -27.69
CA SER A 102 -4.69 6.01 -28.60
C SER A 102 -5.94 6.88 -28.33
N ARG A 103 -7.09 6.26 -28.09
CA ARG A 103 -8.34 6.98 -27.74
C ARG A 103 -8.19 7.77 -26.44
N ARG A 104 -7.64 7.16 -25.38
CA ARG A 104 -7.39 7.85 -24.09
C ARG A 104 -6.43 9.02 -24.27
N LYS A 105 -5.35 8.84 -25.03
CA LYS A 105 -4.35 9.91 -25.26
C LYS A 105 -4.87 11.08 -26.09
N GLN A 106 -5.97 10.91 -26.81
CA GLN A 106 -6.62 11.98 -27.55
C GLN A 106 -7.63 12.80 -26.71
N GLU A 107 -8.11 12.24 -25.57
CA GLU A 107 -9.07 12.90 -24.66
C GLU A 107 -10.30 13.52 -25.37
N GLY A 108 -10.74 12.89 -26.47
CA GLY A 108 -11.87 13.38 -27.28
C GLY A 108 -11.57 14.61 -28.16
N GLY A 109 -10.33 15.10 -28.17
CA GLY A 109 -9.87 16.22 -29.01
C GLY A 109 -9.29 15.77 -30.36
N PRO A 110 -8.78 16.71 -31.18
CA PRO A 110 -8.07 16.41 -32.40
C PRO A 110 -6.80 15.60 -32.10
N LYS A 111 -6.44 14.70 -33.03
CA LYS A 111 -5.27 13.85 -32.87
C LYS A 111 -3.98 14.67 -32.72
N PRO A 112 -3.24 14.53 -31.59
CA PRO A 112 -1.97 15.21 -31.40
C PRO A 112 -0.90 14.74 -32.38
N SER A 113 -0.02 15.64 -32.85
CA SER A 113 1.02 15.32 -33.84
C SER A 113 2.03 14.27 -33.36
N TRP A 114 2.28 14.17 -32.06
CA TRP A 114 3.21 13.21 -31.45
C TRP A 114 2.62 11.78 -31.32
N LEU A 115 1.30 11.61 -31.48
CA LEU A 115 0.61 10.37 -31.10
C LEU A 115 1.03 9.17 -31.97
N ASP A 116 1.25 9.37 -33.27
CA ASP A 116 1.65 8.24 -34.16
C ASP A 116 3.04 7.70 -33.81
N GLU A 117 3.95 8.57 -33.44
CA GLU A 117 5.27 8.18 -32.96
C GLU A 117 5.22 7.45 -31.64
N TYR A 118 4.47 8.00 -30.70
CA TYR A 118 4.22 7.38 -29.40
C TYR A 118 3.64 5.97 -29.55
N MET A 119 2.61 5.80 -30.39
CA MET A 119 1.94 4.51 -30.58
C MET A 119 2.85 3.45 -31.25
N ARG A 120 3.89 3.84 -31.98
CA ARG A 120 4.87 2.91 -32.56
C ARG A 120 5.72 2.19 -31.50
N THR A 121 5.97 2.84 -30.38
CA THR A 121 6.79 2.32 -29.27
C THR A 121 5.95 1.83 -28.09
N ALA A 122 4.66 2.15 -28.09
CA ALA A 122 3.76 1.76 -27.01
C ALA A 122 3.65 0.23 -26.90
N TRP A 123 3.72 -0.26 -25.69
CA TRP A 123 3.59 -1.67 -25.39
C TRP A 123 2.12 -2.03 -25.07
N ALA A 124 1.67 -3.13 -25.65
CA ALA A 124 0.37 -3.73 -25.33
C ALA A 124 0.58 -5.06 -24.58
N PRO A 125 0.15 -5.18 -23.33
CA PRO A 125 0.30 -6.41 -22.56
C PRO A 125 -0.56 -7.53 -23.15
N LYS A 126 -0.15 -8.76 -22.84
CA LYS A 126 -0.93 -9.97 -23.14
C LYS A 126 -1.60 -10.48 -21.86
N ARG A 127 -2.57 -11.39 -22.01
CA ARG A 127 -3.22 -12.03 -20.85
C ARG A 127 -2.22 -12.74 -19.93
N GLU A 128 -1.20 -13.35 -20.52
CA GLU A 128 -0.13 -14.05 -19.80
C GLU A 128 0.68 -13.11 -18.89
N THR A 129 0.78 -11.83 -19.24
CA THR A 129 1.42 -10.80 -18.41
C THR A 129 0.70 -10.66 -17.07
N PHE A 130 -0.62 -10.49 -17.10
CA PHE A 130 -1.43 -10.36 -15.90
C PHE A 130 -1.54 -11.69 -15.12
N ALA A 131 -1.56 -12.83 -15.81
CA ALA A 131 -1.49 -14.14 -15.16
C ALA A 131 -0.17 -14.33 -14.39
N ALA A 132 0.97 -13.88 -14.95
CA ALA A 132 2.26 -13.92 -14.26
C ALA A 132 2.29 -13.01 -13.02
N LEU A 133 1.69 -11.80 -13.10
CA LEU A 133 1.52 -10.91 -11.95
C LEU A 133 0.64 -11.55 -10.87
N GLY A 134 -0.42 -12.25 -11.26
CA GLY A 134 -1.27 -13.00 -10.34
C GLY A 134 -0.51 -14.08 -9.57
N LYS A 135 0.36 -14.85 -10.25
CA LYS A 135 1.22 -15.84 -9.59
C LYS A 135 2.20 -15.22 -8.60
N SER A 136 2.77 -14.05 -8.91
CA SER A 136 3.65 -13.35 -7.96
C SER A 136 2.89 -12.90 -6.71
N LEU A 137 1.60 -12.62 -6.83
CA LEU A 137 0.73 -12.23 -5.72
C LEU A 137 0.36 -13.41 -4.80
N GLU A 138 0.39 -14.65 -5.29
CA GLU A 138 -0.05 -15.83 -4.51
C GLU A 138 0.70 -15.99 -3.19
N LYS A 139 2.04 -15.84 -3.21
CA LYS A 139 2.87 -15.89 -2.00
C LYS A 139 2.42 -14.85 -0.96
N HIS A 140 2.17 -13.63 -1.40
CA HIS A 140 1.75 -12.53 -0.52
C HIS A 140 0.32 -12.73 -0.01
N SER A 141 -0.58 -13.24 -0.84
CA SER A 141 -1.95 -13.60 -0.45
C SER A 141 -1.97 -14.72 0.59
N GLN A 142 -1.10 -15.71 0.44
CA GLN A 142 -0.95 -16.77 1.42
C GLN A 142 -0.40 -16.25 2.74
N TYR A 143 0.66 -15.44 2.71
CA TYR A 143 1.25 -14.83 3.89
C TYR A 143 0.23 -13.95 4.63
N TYR A 144 -0.50 -13.09 3.91
CA TYR A 144 -1.60 -12.33 4.49
C TYR A 144 -2.63 -13.24 5.16
N SER A 145 -3.09 -14.29 4.47
CA SER A 145 -4.15 -15.18 4.97
C SER A 145 -3.74 -15.97 6.23
N THR A 146 -2.46 -16.32 6.34
CA THR A 146 -1.96 -17.14 7.47
C THR A 146 -1.53 -16.29 8.66
N VAL A 147 -1.01 -15.08 8.43
CA VAL A 147 -0.42 -14.25 9.48
C VAL A 147 -1.34 -13.05 9.84
N TYR A 148 -1.69 -12.22 8.86
CA TYR A 148 -2.36 -10.94 9.13
C TYR A 148 -3.88 -11.03 9.23
N LEU A 149 -4.53 -11.90 8.46
CA LEU A 149 -5.97 -12.07 8.50
C LEU A 149 -6.49 -12.51 9.89
N PRO A 150 -5.85 -13.46 10.60
CA PRO A 150 -6.22 -13.80 11.96
C PRO A 150 -6.12 -12.60 12.93
N ILE A 151 -5.05 -11.81 12.85
CA ILE A 151 -4.86 -10.61 13.68
C ILE A 151 -5.98 -9.61 13.39
N ARG A 152 -6.17 -9.27 12.11
CA ARG A 152 -7.21 -8.33 11.67
C ARG A 152 -8.59 -8.76 12.18
N ASN A 153 -8.94 -10.02 12.05
CA ASN A 153 -10.29 -10.49 12.38
C ASN A 153 -10.53 -10.62 13.89
N ASN A 154 -9.52 -11.00 14.67
CA ASN A 154 -9.70 -11.29 16.09
C ASN A 154 -9.31 -10.13 17.00
N HIS A 155 -8.56 -9.15 16.52
CA HIS A 155 -8.05 -8.05 17.34
C HIS A 155 -8.46 -6.68 16.80
N VAL A 156 -8.29 -6.43 15.49
CA VAL A 156 -8.51 -5.10 14.90
C VAL A 156 -9.99 -4.87 14.55
N ALA A 157 -10.60 -5.76 13.79
CA ALA A 157 -11.97 -5.58 13.29
C ALA A 157 -13.04 -6.09 14.27
N HIS A 158 -12.73 -7.12 15.05
CA HIS A 158 -13.65 -7.72 16.02
C HIS A 158 -12.87 -8.15 17.27
N HIS A 159 -13.35 -7.79 18.44
CA HIS A 159 -12.83 -8.33 19.71
C HIS A 159 -13.43 -9.70 19.93
N SER A 160 -12.71 -10.76 19.54
CA SER A 160 -13.19 -12.12 19.80
C SER A 160 -13.11 -12.43 21.29
N LEU A 161 -14.22 -12.87 21.88
CA LEU A 161 -14.27 -13.29 23.29
C LEU A 161 -13.38 -14.53 23.56
N LYS A 162 -13.13 -15.33 22.55
CA LYS A 162 -12.26 -16.54 22.63
C LYS A 162 -11.44 -16.64 21.36
N PRO A 163 -10.38 -15.83 21.20
CA PRO A 163 -9.50 -15.93 20.06
C PRO A 163 -8.78 -17.30 20.08
N PRO A 164 -8.49 -17.90 18.92
CA PRO A 164 -7.83 -19.21 18.84
C PRO A 164 -6.38 -19.17 19.38
N LYS A 165 -5.78 -17.98 19.44
CA LYS A 165 -4.45 -17.72 19.99
C LYS A 165 -4.49 -16.43 20.78
N SER A 166 -3.58 -16.27 21.74
CA SER A 166 -3.38 -14.96 22.39
C SER A 166 -2.92 -13.91 21.37
N VAL A 167 -3.20 -12.65 21.67
CA VAL A 167 -2.77 -11.52 20.83
C VAL A 167 -1.24 -11.57 20.62
N TRP A 168 -0.47 -11.87 21.67
CA TRP A 168 0.98 -11.99 21.61
C TRP A 168 1.44 -13.08 20.65
N GLU A 169 0.89 -14.29 20.74
CA GLU A 169 1.22 -15.41 19.86
C GLU A 169 0.89 -15.12 18.38
N MET A 170 -0.13 -14.30 18.12
CA MET A 170 -0.45 -13.86 16.76
C MET A 170 0.58 -12.85 16.24
N PHE A 171 0.98 -11.87 17.07
CA PHE A 171 1.97 -10.87 16.68
C PHE A 171 3.40 -11.44 16.57
N GLU A 172 3.78 -12.46 17.34
CA GLU A 172 5.06 -13.16 17.21
C GLU A 172 5.28 -13.78 15.82
N GLN A 173 4.20 -14.06 15.09
CA GLN A 173 4.27 -14.60 13.73
C GLN A 173 4.49 -13.53 12.67
N THR A 174 4.41 -12.25 13.05
CA THR A 174 4.62 -11.15 12.11
C THR A 174 6.10 -10.90 11.87
N ASN A 175 6.46 -10.61 10.62
CA ASN A 175 7.81 -10.22 10.23
C ASN A 175 7.75 -8.88 9.50
N ARG A 176 8.33 -7.85 10.12
CA ARG A 176 8.31 -6.48 9.57
C ARG A 176 8.98 -6.40 8.20
N LYS A 177 10.09 -7.10 8.00
CA LYS A 177 10.79 -7.13 6.71
C LYS A 177 9.93 -7.76 5.61
N GLU A 178 9.33 -8.93 5.89
CA GLU A 178 8.44 -9.60 4.93
C GLU A 178 7.18 -8.77 4.62
N LEU A 179 6.66 -8.06 5.63
CA LEU A 179 5.56 -7.12 5.44
C LEU A 179 5.97 -5.98 4.49
N GLY A 180 7.12 -5.35 4.72
CA GLY A 180 7.66 -4.32 3.84
C GLY A 180 7.86 -4.80 2.41
N GLU A 181 8.45 -5.99 2.22
CA GLU A 181 8.63 -6.61 0.90
C GLU A 181 7.28 -6.87 0.21
N MET A 182 6.28 -7.35 0.96
CA MET A 182 4.92 -7.53 0.44
C MET A 182 4.32 -6.21 -0.03
N LEU A 183 4.39 -5.15 0.79
CA LEU A 183 3.81 -3.85 0.45
C LEU A 183 4.46 -3.22 -0.78
N VAL A 184 5.79 -3.31 -0.90
CA VAL A 184 6.52 -2.88 -2.10
C VAL A 184 6.04 -3.66 -3.32
N SER A 185 5.94 -4.99 -3.22
CA SER A 185 5.47 -5.84 -4.32
C SER A 185 4.04 -5.50 -4.75
N LEU A 186 3.13 -5.19 -3.81
CA LEU A 186 1.76 -4.78 -4.12
C LEU A 186 1.74 -3.42 -4.84
N ARG A 187 2.58 -2.49 -4.41
CA ARG A 187 2.69 -1.17 -5.04
C ARG A 187 3.30 -1.25 -6.45
N ASP A 188 4.34 -2.08 -6.63
CA ASP A 188 4.94 -2.33 -7.93
C ASP A 188 3.93 -2.95 -8.90
N LEU A 189 3.14 -3.91 -8.42
CA LEU A 189 2.10 -4.54 -9.22
C LEU A 189 1.04 -3.52 -9.67
N ALA A 190 0.57 -2.67 -8.77
CA ALA A 190 -0.37 -1.59 -9.10
C ALA A 190 0.23 -0.63 -10.15
N GLY A 191 1.51 -0.26 -9.98
CA GLY A 191 2.24 0.60 -10.91
C GLY A 191 2.43 -0.01 -12.30
N VAL A 192 2.70 -1.31 -12.38
CA VAL A 192 2.79 -2.04 -13.66
C VAL A 192 1.47 -1.99 -14.41
N ILE A 193 0.35 -2.24 -13.72
CA ILE A 193 -0.99 -2.18 -14.36
C ILE A 193 -1.29 -0.74 -14.80
N GLN A 194 -0.96 0.25 -13.97
CA GLN A 194 -1.15 1.66 -14.29
C GLN A 194 -0.35 2.09 -15.53
N ALA A 195 0.94 1.80 -15.55
CA ALA A 195 1.82 2.15 -16.67
C ALA A 195 1.36 1.48 -17.97
N ALA A 196 0.95 0.21 -17.90
CA ALA A 196 0.39 -0.48 -19.06
C ALA A 196 -0.92 0.15 -19.54
N PHE A 197 -1.82 0.52 -18.62
CA PHE A 197 -3.13 1.07 -18.96
C PHE A 197 -3.04 2.51 -19.46
N LEU A 198 -2.33 3.38 -18.74
CA LEU A 198 -2.27 4.81 -19.05
C LEU A 198 -1.25 5.13 -20.14
N ASP A 199 -0.09 4.46 -20.13
CA ASP A 199 1.06 4.86 -20.94
C ASP A 199 1.53 3.79 -21.93
N GLY A 200 0.94 2.60 -21.95
CA GLY A 200 1.43 1.53 -22.81
C GLY A 200 2.94 1.28 -22.59
N THR A 201 3.39 1.38 -21.34
CA THR A 201 4.79 1.18 -20.97
C THR A 201 4.98 -0.24 -20.45
N PRO A 202 6.02 -0.97 -20.88
CA PRO A 202 6.31 -2.29 -20.37
C PRO A 202 6.70 -2.24 -18.89
N PRO A 203 6.43 -3.32 -18.12
CA PRO A 203 6.72 -3.35 -16.71
C PRO A 203 8.19 -3.16 -16.42
N LEU A 204 8.51 -2.21 -15.57
CA LEU A 204 9.85 -1.99 -15.02
C LEU A 204 9.94 -2.72 -13.66
N LEU A 205 9.83 -4.05 -13.70
CA LEU A 205 9.92 -4.86 -12.48
C LEU A 205 11.29 -4.69 -11.81
N GLY A 206 11.30 -4.48 -10.50
CA GLY A 206 12.52 -4.43 -9.68
C GLY A 206 13.21 -3.07 -9.62
N LYS A 207 12.64 -2.02 -10.16
CA LYS A 207 13.10 -0.65 -9.88
C LYS A 207 12.21 -0.03 -8.83
N ALA A 208 12.82 0.46 -7.77
CA ALA A 208 12.17 1.22 -6.70
C ALA A 208 11.68 2.59 -7.22
N ILE A 209 10.63 2.56 -8.08
CA ILE A 209 10.02 3.77 -8.66
C ILE A 209 9.50 4.71 -7.57
N TYR A 210 9.25 4.17 -6.37
CA TYR A 210 8.61 4.88 -5.25
C TYR A 210 9.56 5.20 -4.10
N GLU A 211 10.88 5.02 -4.27
CA GLU A 211 11.85 5.33 -3.20
C GLU A 211 11.87 6.81 -2.84
N SER A 212 11.59 7.72 -3.80
CA SER A 212 11.47 9.15 -3.52
C SER A 212 10.29 9.44 -2.58
N ASP A 213 9.11 8.88 -2.87
CA ASP A 213 7.90 9.07 -2.06
C ASP A 213 8.10 8.51 -0.65
N ARG A 214 8.71 7.33 -0.54
CA ARG A 214 9.04 6.69 0.73
C ARG A 214 10.08 7.49 1.53
N ALA A 215 11.09 8.02 0.86
CA ALA A 215 12.11 8.87 1.48
C ALA A 215 11.50 10.17 2.03
N GLU A 216 10.56 10.77 1.30
CA GLU A 216 9.84 11.97 1.74
C GLU A 216 9.02 11.68 3.01
N ILE A 217 8.25 10.58 3.05
CA ILE A 217 7.46 10.18 4.22
C ILE A 217 8.35 9.96 5.44
N ARG A 218 9.45 9.20 5.29
CA ARG A 218 10.41 8.97 6.38
C ARG A 218 11.05 10.26 6.85
N SER A 219 11.40 11.17 5.92
CA SER A 219 11.97 12.48 6.24
C SER A 219 10.98 13.34 7.02
N ALA A 220 9.70 13.33 6.64
CA ALA A 220 8.66 14.06 7.35
C ALA A 220 8.46 13.52 8.77
N ALA A 221 8.37 12.21 8.95
CA ALA A 221 8.27 11.57 10.27
C ALA A 221 9.46 11.92 11.15
N ARG A 222 10.68 11.85 10.61
CA ARG A 222 11.92 12.25 11.30
C ARG A 222 11.87 13.71 11.75
N SER A 223 11.51 14.62 10.83
CA SER A 223 11.45 16.06 11.13
C SER A 223 10.49 16.38 12.28
N VAL A 224 9.36 15.67 12.38
CA VAL A 224 8.42 15.83 13.49
C VAL A 224 9.04 15.41 14.81
N LEU A 225 9.67 14.24 14.87
CA LEU A 225 10.30 13.74 16.09
C LEU A 225 11.49 14.58 16.54
N GLU A 226 12.32 15.06 15.60
CA GLU A 226 13.46 15.94 15.92
C GLU A 226 12.99 17.26 16.53
N LYS A 227 11.91 17.85 16.01
CA LYS A 227 11.32 19.07 16.58
C LYS A 227 10.79 18.84 17.99
N LEU A 228 10.18 17.69 18.25
CA LEU A 228 9.68 17.33 19.58
C LEU A 228 10.85 17.11 20.57
N ALA A 229 11.90 16.42 20.16
CA ALA A 229 13.07 16.19 21.00
C ALA A 229 13.86 17.47 21.33
N MET A 230 13.77 18.52 20.50
CA MET A 230 14.41 19.83 20.75
C MET A 230 13.62 20.73 21.71
N GLN A 231 12.36 20.41 22.01
CA GLN A 231 11.60 21.20 22.97
C GLN A 231 12.12 20.89 24.39
N PRO A 232 12.52 21.90 25.18
CA PRO A 232 12.86 21.66 26.57
C PRO A 232 11.65 21.06 27.27
N PHE A 233 11.83 19.94 27.94
CA PHE A 233 10.79 19.34 28.78
C PHE A 233 10.32 20.40 29.75
N SER A 234 9.14 20.97 29.56
CA SER A 234 8.50 21.78 30.57
C SER A 234 8.31 20.89 31.79
N SER A 235 9.02 21.16 32.86
CA SER A 235 8.80 20.48 34.14
C SER A 235 7.27 20.46 34.37
N ALA A 236 6.71 19.27 34.55
CA ALA A 236 5.29 19.12 34.83
C ALA A 236 4.90 20.07 35.96
N PRO A 237 3.78 20.79 35.87
CA PRO A 237 3.32 21.60 36.99
C PRO A 237 3.20 20.68 38.19
N GLU A 238 3.87 21.03 39.30
CA GLU A 238 3.74 20.35 40.59
C GLU A 238 2.22 20.23 40.87
N ARG A 239 1.72 19.01 40.95
CA ARG A 239 0.32 18.79 41.35
C ARG A 239 0.24 19.29 42.78
N PRO A 240 -0.59 20.28 43.11
CA PRO A 240 -0.82 20.64 44.50
C PRO A 240 -1.39 19.41 45.22
N ILE A 241 -0.79 19.07 46.34
CA ILE A 241 -1.16 18.02 47.28
C ILE A 241 -2.55 18.32 47.86
#